data_c619691df2686ca1783a4988d0be8dff
#
_entry.id   c619691df2686ca1783a4988d0be8dff
#
_cell.length_a   1.000
_cell.length_b   1.000
_cell.length_c   1.000
_cell.angle_alpha   90.00
_cell.angle_beta   90.00
_cell.angle_gamma   90.00
#
_symmetry.space_group_name_H-M   'P 1'
#
loop_
_entity.id
_entity.type
_entity.pdbx_description
1 polymer ?
#
loop_
_entity_poly.entity_id
_entity_poly.type
_entity_poly.pdbx_seq_one_letter_code
_entity_poly.pdbx_strand_id
1 'polypeptide(L)'
;MRGRVDRRAWSPRRVGFAVVRGRSMQPTLYDGDRLLVVHGSPPRPGGLAVVRLPDGVVAVKRATRREPDGWWVERDNPREGVDSWLVGTVPDPDVLARVVVRVWPLRRVSRPPQSSGPSGAL
;
A
#
# COMPACT_ATOMS: atom_id res chain seq x y z
N MET A 1 19.31 0.48 26.04
CA MET A 1 19.11 0.27 25.86
C MET A 1 19.01 0.06 25.15
N ARG A 2 18.99 0.19 24.82
CA ARG A 2 19.28 -0.01 24.08
C ARG A 2 18.77 -0.96 23.32
N GLY A 3 19.04 -1.75 23.01
CA GLY A 3 18.56 -2.69 22.17
C GLY A 3 17.14 -2.86 22.19
N ARG A 4 16.49 -2.31 23.13
CA ARG A 4 15.21 -2.41 23.19
C ARG A 4 14.55 -1.86 22.06
N VAL A 5 14.94 -0.79 21.60
CA VAL A 5 14.31 -0.16 20.47
C VAL A 5 14.43 -1.07 19.29
N ASP A 6 15.57 -1.63 19.11
CA ASP A 6 15.79 -2.47 17.98
C ASP A 6 14.92 -3.69 18.05
N ARG A 7 14.78 -4.23 19.22
CA ARG A 7 14.01 -5.36 19.35
C ARG A 7 12.61 -5.11 19.03
N ARG A 8 12.11 -3.96 19.36
CA ARG A 8 10.81 -3.61 19.09
C ARG A 8 10.60 -3.53 17.63
N ALA A 9 11.53 -2.99 16.91
CA ALA A 9 11.42 -2.85 15.49
C ALA A 9 11.37 -4.22 14.81
N TRP A 10 11.95 -5.21 15.43
CA TRP A 10 11.96 -6.54 14.85
C TRP A 10 10.91 -7.47 15.42
N SER A 11 10.04 -6.96 16.24
CA SER A 11 9.04 -7.79 16.88
C SER A 11 8.12 -8.43 15.85
N PRO A 12 7.87 -9.71 15.92
CA PRO A 12 6.95 -10.37 15.02
C PRO A 12 5.55 -9.80 15.10
N ARG A 13 5.20 -9.15 16.21
CA ARG A 13 3.88 -8.58 16.33
C ARG A 13 3.65 -7.42 15.43
N ARG A 14 4.70 -6.85 14.89
CA ARG A 14 4.55 -5.71 14.00
C ARG A 14 4.34 -6.19 12.58
N VAL A 15 4.60 -7.43 12.32
CA VAL A 15 4.46 -8.01 10.99
C VAL A 15 3.08 -8.63 10.88
N GLY A 16 2.41 -8.42 9.80
CA GLY A 16 1.11 -9.00 9.58
C GLY A 16 0.83 -9.20 8.12
N PHE A 17 -0.39 -9.60 7.82
CA PHE A 17 -0.81 -9.83 6.46
C PHE A 17 -2.07 -9.03 6.18
N ALA A 18 -2.19 -8.58 4.96
CA ALA A 18 -3.39 -7.88 4.50
C ALA A 18 -3.85 -8.55 3.22
N VAL A 19 -5.15 -8.53 2.97
CA VAL A 19 -5.73 -9.08 1.76
C VAL A 19 -6.32 -7.93 0.97
N VAL A 20 -5.95 -7.84 -0.29
CA VAL A 20 -6.43 -6.78 -1.17
C VAL A 20 -7.89 -7.04 -1.53
N ARG A 21 -8.71 -6.01 -1.45
CA ARG A 21 -10.11 -6.10 -1.87
C ARG A 21 -10.35 -5.01 -2.91
N GLY A 22 -11.07 -5.37 -3.95
CA GLY A 22 -11.44 -4.43 -4.99
C GLY A 22 -10.37 -4.25 -6.04
N ARG A 23 -10.55 -3.27 -6.88
CA ARG A 23 -9.71 -3.07 -8.05
C ARG A 23 -8.95 -1.76 -8.08
N SER A 24 -8.98 -0.99 -7.00
CA SER A 24 -8.37 0.34 -7.04
C SER A 24 -6.87 0.31 -7.25
N MET A 25 -6.22 -0.81 -7.01
CA MET A 25 -4.77 -0.93 -7.17
C MET A 25 -4.36 -1.76 -8.38
N GLN A 26 -5.29 -2.12 -9.25
CA GLN A 26 -4.92 -2.78 -10.48
C GLN A 26 -4.20 -1.80 -11.40
N PRO A 27 -3.24 -2.24 -12.15
CA PRO A 27 -2.79 -3.61 -12.32
C PRO A 27 -1.68 -4.03 -11.35
N THR A 28 -1.34 -3.20 -10.39
CA THR A 28 -0.28 -3.53 -9.44
C THR A 28 -0.70 -4.67 -8.52
N LEU A 29 -1.90 -4.57 -7.96
CA LEU A 29 -2.44 -5.58 -7.07
C LEU A 29 -3.86 -5.92 -7.49
N TYR A 30 -4.24 -7.17 -7.27
CA TYR A 30 -5.57 -7.64 -7.62
C TYR A 30 -6.32 -8.12 -6.39
N ASP A 31 -7.63 -8.11 -6.48
CA ASP A 31 -8.49 -8.59 -5.40
C ASP A 31 -8.05 -10.00 -4.99
N GLY A 32 -7.88 -10.21 -3.71
CA GLY A 32 -7.43 -11.49 -3.18
C GLY A 32 -5.94 -11.61 -2.98
N ASP A 33 -5.15 -10.69 -3.51
CA ASP A 33 -3.70 -10.72 -3.29
C ASP A 33 -3.42 -10.58 -1.79
N ARG A 34 -2.41 -11.30 -1.31
CA ARG A 34 -2.03 -11.23 0.09
C ARG A 34 -0.69 -10.55 0.21
N LEU A 35 -0.62 -9.65 1.16
CA LEU A 35 0.54 -8.78 1.32
C LEU A 35 1.14 -8.95 2.70
N LEU A 36 2.46 -8.90 2.75
CA LEU A 36 3.16 -8.85 4.02
C LEU A 36 3.28 -7.37 4.38
N VAL A 37 2.88 -7.01 5.56
CA VAL A 37 2.88 -5.62 6.01
C VAL A 37 3.57 -5.47 7.34
N VAL A 38 4.04 -4.26 7.63
CA VAL A 38 4.64 -3.94 8.93
C VAL A 38 3.77 -2.86 9.55
N HIS A 39 3.09 -3.22 10.63
CA HIS A 39 2.17 -2.32 11.30
C HIS A 39 2.92 -1.19 11.98
N GLY A 40 2.37 0.01 11.91
CA GLY A 40 2.96 1.15 12.59
C GLY A 40 4.21 1.69 11.93
N SER A 41 4.56 1.17 10.77
CA SER A 41 5.75 1.63 10.04
C SER A 41 5.30 2.52 8.89
N PRO A 42 5.88 3.70 8.74
CA PRO A 42 5.46 4.59 7.66
C PRO A 42 5.97 4.08 6.31
N PRO A 43 5.22 4.36 5.25
CA PRO A 43 5.67 4.00 3.92
C PRO A 43 6.77 4.94 3.47
N ARG A 44 7.38 4.63 2.35
CA ARG A 44 8.29 5.55 1.68
C ARG A 44 7.52 6.19 0.56
N PRO A 45 7.92 7.39 0.15
CA PRO A 45 7.27 8.03 -1.00
C PRO A 45 7.30 7.09 -2.21
N GLY A 46 6.14 6.87 -2.79
CA GLY A 46 6.00 5.94 -3.90
C GLY A 46 5.71 4.50 -3.48
N GLY A 47 5.77 4.20 -2.20
CA GLY A 47 5.48 2.86 -1.71
C GLY A 47 4.01 2.64 -1.45
N LEU A 48 3.66 1.41 -1.10
CA LEU A 48 2.28 1.06 -0.79
C LEU A 48 2.06 1.05 0.71
N ALA A 49 0.87 1.44 1.11
CA ALA A 49 0.51 1.47 2.52
C ALA A 49 -0.92 1.02 2.72
N VAL A 50 -1.20 0.51 3.90
CA VAL A 50 -2.57 0.21 4.32
C VAL A 50 -3.04 1.44 5.09
N VAL A 51 -4.13 2.03 4.65
CA VAL A 51 -4.63 3.27 5.24
C VAL A 51 -6.10 3.15 5.58
N ARG A 52 -6.54 3.98 6.53
CA ARG A 52 -7.95 4.09 6.87
C ARG A 52 -8.45 5.38 6.26
N LEU A 53 -9.45 5.28 5.43
CA LEU A 53 -10.06 6.45 4.78
C LEU A 53 -11.10 7.09 5.71
N PRO A 54 -11.51 8.33 5.43
CA PRO A 54 -12.43 9.03 6.32
C PRO A 54 -13.74 8.30 6.62
N ASP A 55 -14.20 7.46 5.71
CA ASP A 55 -15.40 6.68 5.93
C ASP A 55 -15.15 5.42 6.74
N GLY A 56 -13.92 5.21 7.19
CA GLY A 56 -13.58 4.05 7.98
C GLY A 56 -13.12 2.84 7.17
N VAL A 57 -13.19 2.93 5.86
CA VAL A 57 -12.76 1.82 5.01
C VAL A 57 -11.25 1.72 5.06
N VAL A 58 -10.75 0.50 5.26
CA VAL A 58 -9.30 0.23 5.26
C VAL A 58 -8.93 -0.28 3.89
N ALA A 59 -7.95 0.34 3.27
CA ALA A 59 -7.58 0.04 1.89
C ALA A 59 -6.08 0.13 1.69
N VAL A 60 -5.58 -0.51 0.63
CA VAL A 60 -4.20 -0.38 0.21
C VAL A 60 -4.15 0.70 -0.83
N LYS A 61 -3.24 1.65 -0.65
CA LYS A 61 -3.09 2.77 -1.58
C LYS A 61 -1.61 3.05 -1.80
N ARG A 62 -1.30 3.82 -2.84
CA ARG A 62 0.06 4.27 -3.11
C ARG A 62 0.29 5.55 -2.33
N ALA A 63 1.27 5.56 -1.45
CA ALA A 63 1.63 6.76 -0.70
C ALA A 63 2.59 7.55 -1.56
N THR A 64 2.08 8.55 -2.27
CA THR A 64 2.87 9.21 -3.30
C THR A 64 3.79 10.29 -2.73
N ARG A 65 3.37 10.98 -1.69
CA ARG A 65 4.25 11.97 -1.09
C ARG A 65 3.85 12.29 0.34
N ARG A 66 4.83 12.70 1.10
CA ARG A 66 4.62 13.14 2.46
C ARG A 66 4.13 14.59 2.45
N GLU A 67 3.10 14.85 3.24
CA GLU A 67 2.57 16.18 3.44
C GLU A 67 2.77 16.57 4.89
N PRO A 68 2.70 17.86 5.25
CA PRO A 68 2.89 18.26 6.65
C PRO A 68 1.93 17.57 7.61
N ASP A 69 0.72 17.28 7.18
CA ASP A 69 -0.29 16.67 8.04
C ASP A 69 -0.55 15.21 7.76
N GLY A 70 0.28 14.55 6.98
CA GLY A 70 0.10 13.15 6.72
C GLY A 70 0.63 12.74 5.36
N TRP A 71 -0.09 11.84 4.71
CA TRP A 71 0.34 11.29 3.43
C TRP A 71 -0.70 11.52 2.36
N TRP A 72 -0.23 11.91 1.19
CA TRP A 72 -1.05 11.99 -0.01
C TRP A 72 -1.04 10.60 -0.62
N VAL A 73 -2.20 10.01 -0.79
CA VAL A 73 -2.31 8.65 -1.32
C VAL A 73 -3.12 8.62 -2.60
N GLU A 74 -2.80 7.67 -3.45
CA GLU A 74 -3.46 7.56 -4.74
C GLU A 74 -3.74 6.10 -5.08
N ARG A 75 -4.77 5.90 -5.87
CA ARG A 75 -5.08 4.59 -6.41
C ARG A 75 -4.24 4.38 -7.64
N ASP A 76 -3.88 3.13 -7.93
CA ASP A 76 -3.16 2.85 -9.17
C ASP A 76 -4.12 2.68 -10.34
N ASN A 77 -5.37 2.33 -10.06
CA ASN A 77 -6.36 2.15 -11.10
C ASN A 77 -7.15 3.46 -11.27
N PRO A 78 -6.97 4.18 -12.37
CA PRO A 78 -7.64 5.47 -12.53
C PRO A 78 -9.15 5.37 -12.70
N ARG A 79 -9.65 4.17 -12.92
CA ARG A 79 -11.08 3.99 -13.15
C ARG A 79 -11.87 3.68 -11.91
N GLU A 80 -11.21 3.34 -10.85
CA GLU A 80 -11.93 2.85 -9.69
C GLU A 80 -11.22 3.15 -8.40
N GLY A 81 -11.95 3.48 -7.35
CA GLY A 81 -11.40 3.68 -6.04
C GLY A 81 -11.40 5.13 -5.61
N VAL A 82 -10.96 5.35 -4.38
CA VAL A 82 -10.94 6.65 -3.75
C VAL A 82 -9.50 6.96 -3.37
N ASP A 83 -9.09 8.19 -3.55
CA ASP A 83 -7.74 8.61 -3.17
C ASP A 83 -7.77 10.05 -2.65
N SER A 84 -6.57 10.60 -2.38
CA SER A 84 -6.45 11.92 -1.78
C SER A 84 -7.01 13.05 -2.64
N TRP A 85 -7.14 12.85 -3.94
CA TRP A 85 -7.77 13.86 -4.78
C TRP A 85 -9.22 14.06 -4.38
N LEU A 86 -9.84 13.05 -3.80
CA LEU A 86 -11.20 13.14 -3.36
C LEU A 86 -11.31 13.42 -1.86
N VAL A 87 -10.47 12.81 -1.05
CA VAL A 87 -10.61 12.87 0.40
C VAL A 87 -9.52 13.67 1.12
N GLY A 88 -8.51 14.13 0.42
CA GLY A 88 -7.43 14.87 1.04
C GLY A 88 -6.37 13.98 1.64
N THR A 89 -5.49 14.60 2.40
CA THR A 89 -4.35 13.91 3.03
C THR A 89 -4.83 12.93 4.09
N VAL A 90 -4.18 11.79 4.17
CA VAL A 90 -4.46 10.80 5.21
C VAL A 90 -3.57 11.11 6.41
N PRO A 91 -4.14 11.40 7.57
CA PRO A 91 -3.35 11.72 8.76
C PRO A 91 -2.49 10.53 9.20
N ASP A 92 -1.37 10.81 9.83
CA ASP A 92 -0.47 9.75 10.26
C ASP A 92 -1.13 8.62 11.04
N PRO A 93 -2.03 8.89 11.99
CA PRO A 93 -2.65 7.78 12.73
C PRO A 93 -3.47 6.85 11.86
N ASP A 94 -3.89 7.31 10.68
CA ASP A 94 -4.68 6.50 9.77
C ASP A 94 -3.83 5.81 8.72
N VAL A 95 -2.52 5.97 8.76
CA VAL A 95 -1.60 5.20 7.94
C VAL A 95 -1.19 4.02 8.79
N LEU A 96 -1.81 2.89 8.57
CA LEU A 96 -1.77 1.77 9.50
C LEU A 96 -0.56 0.88 9.37
N ALA A 97 -0.05 0.71 8.16
CA ALA A 97 1.04 -0.21 7.93
C ALA A 97 1.71 0.07 6.59
N ARG A 98 2.97 -0.33 6.48
CA ARG A 98 3.70 -0.27 5.24
C ARG A 98 3.62 -1.64 4.58
N VAL A 99 3.37 -1.69 3.28
CA VAL A 99 3.37 -2.93 2.53
C VAL A 99 4.80 -3.25 2.11
N VAL A 100 5.25 -4.45 2.42
CA VAL A 100 6.60 -4.88 2.08
C VAL A 100 6.63 -5.63 0.77
N VAL A 101 5.74 -6.61 0.61
CA VAL A 101 5.75 -7.43 -0.59
C VAL A 101 4.44 -8.20 -0.70
N ARG A 102 4.08 -8.54 -1.95
CA ARG A 102 2.97 -9.46 -2.17
C ARG A 102 3.50 -10.86 -2.00
N VAL A 103 2.86 -11.63 -1.16
CA VAL A 103 3.30 -12.98 -0.88
C VAL A 103 2.43 -14.06 -1.49
N TRP A 104 1.24 -13.70 -1.94
CA TRP A 104 0.34 -14.66 -2.53
C TRP A 104 -0.68 -13.94 -3.40
N PRO A 105 -1.01 -14.44 -4.57
CA PRO A 105 -0.45 -15.65 -5.16
C PRO A 105 0.97 -15.42 -5.69
N LEU A 106 1.69 -16.51 -5.90
CA LEU A 106 3.05 -16.41 -6.39
C LEU A 106 3.05 -16.35 -7.90
N ARG A 107 2.37 -15.40 -8.50
CA ARG A 107 2.38 -15.34 -9.93
C ARG A 107 3.53 -14.49 -10.38
N ARG A 108 3.94 -14.73 -11.62
CA ARG A 108 5.02 -14.07 -12.22
C ARG A 108 4.77 -12.70 -12.31
N VAL A 109 5.49 -12.03 -11.82
CA VAL A 109 5.36 -10.70 -11.86
C VAL A 109 5.55 -10.15 -13.03
N SER A 110 5.89 -10.22 -13.52
CA SER A 110 5.96 -9.74 -14.47
C SER A 110 5.72 -8.86 -14.93
N ARG A 111 5.80 -8.55 -15.41
CA ARG A 111 5.75 -7.71 -15.96
C ARG A 111 4.72 -7.30 -16.41
N PRO A 112 4.57 -6.35 -16.36
CA PRO A 112 3.45 -5.83 -16.70
C PRO A 112 3.38 -5.90 -18.03
N PRO A 113 2.72 -5.98 -18.47
CA PRO A 113 2.63 -6.15 -19.76
C PRO A 113 3.09 -5.16 -20.54
N GLN A 114 3.63 -5.13 -20.32
CA GLN A 114 3.83 -4.57 -20.89
C GLN A 114 3.71 -4.11 -21.54
N SER A 115 4.10 -4.12 -21.55
CA SER A 115 3.94 -3.85 -21.94
C SER A 115 3.70 -3.56 -22.60
N SER A 116 3.80 -3.58 -22.74
CA SER A 116 3.56 -3.60 -23.34
C SER A 116 3.31 -3.21 -23.93
N GLY A 117 3.55 -3.11 -23.99
CA GLY A 117 3.35 -3.05 -24.44
C GLY A 117 3.11 -2.55 -24.93
N PRO A 118 3.20 -2.44 -25.23
CA PRO A 118 2.99 -2.24 -25.62
C PRO A 118 2.70 -2.03 -26.00
N SER A 119 3.04 -2.04 -25.85
CA SER A 119 2.85 -2.20 -26.14
C SER A 119 2.54 -2.14 -26.39
N GLY A 120 2.84 -2.04 -26.41
CA GLY A 120 2.65 -2.34 -26.53
C GLY A 120 2.39 -2.18 -26.70
N ALA A 121 2.56 -2.09 -26.77
CA ALA A 121 2.44 -2.26 -26.93
C ALA A 121 2.30 -2.21 -27.16
N LEU A 122 2.56 -2.01 -27.15
CA LEU A 122 2.59 -2.26 -27.36
C LEU A 122 2.43 -2.28 -27.64
#